data_1f3c99521021536fd7a3ad7a2b579eea
#
_entry.id   1f3c99521021536fd7a3ad7a2b579eea
#
_cell.length_a   1.000
_cell.length_b   1.000
_cell.length_c   1.000
_cell.angle_alpha   90.00
_cell.angle_beta   90.00
_cell.angle_gamma   90.00
#
_symmetry.space_group_name_H-M   'P 1'
#
loop_
_entity.id
_entity.type
_entity.pdbx_description
1 polymer ?
#
loop_
_entity_poly.entity_id
_entity_poly.type
_entity_poly.pdbx_seq_one_letter_code
_entity_poly.pdbx_strand_id
1 'polypeptide(L)'
;MKSVSSIRIIVLLSMALVFPMSWLSMERLNARVGSNQNSSAPGAQTEKPFDQAQALADLRKSIAGKENEPAEKVFKNIQLLKGFPAARLLRVMEMGYSRSLGVTCTHCHVPGEWEKEDKPTKQIAREMAAMVTTINNQHLKQIKNLKSETPVINCTTCHRGQTKPALNLPEPPKP
;
A
#
# COMPACT_ATOMS: atom_id res chain seq x y z
N MET A 1 16.92 8.11 53.72
CA MET A 1 18.23 8.80 53.71
C MET A 1 18.55 9.19 52.26
N LYS A 2 18.62 10.51 52.02
CA LYS A 2 19.50 11.26 51.08
C LYS A 2 19.54 10.76 49.62
N SER A 3 19.39 11.53 48.57
CA SER A 3 19.84 12.91 48.31
C SER A 3 19.10 13.49 47.09
N VAL A 4 18.69 14.73 47.27
CA VAL A 4 18.17 15.61 46.19
C VAL A 4 19.39 16.24 45.52
N SER A 5 19.45 16.21 44.20
CA SER A 5 20.48 16.95 43.48
C SER A 5 19.83 17.93 42.48
N SER A 6 20.14 19.16 42.75
CA SER A 6 19.64 20.40 42.11
C SER A 6 20.07 20.51 40.67
N ILE A 7 19.14 20.84 39.78
CA ILE A 7 19.42 21.26 38.39
C ILE A 7 19.39 22.78 38.36
N ARG A 8 20.53 23.35 37.96
CA ARG A 8 20.75 24.79 37.76
C ARG A 8 20.06 25.26 36.49
N ILE A 9 19.21 26.26 36.69
CA ILE A 9 18.64 27.09 35.67
C ILE A 9 19.72 28.05 35.16
N ILE A 10 20.03 28.01 33.88
CA ILE A 10 20.77 29.04 33.19
C ILE A 10 19.81 29.77 32.23
N VAL A 11 19.42 30.93 32.66
CA VAL A 11 18.74 31.98 31.84
C VAL A 11 19.83 32.75 31.11
N LEU A 12 19.82 32.74 29.79
CA LEU A 12 20.55 33.73 29.00
C LEU A 12 19.57 34.48 28.12
N LEU A 13 19.56 35.77 28.41
CA LEU A 13 18.84 36.85 27.74
C LEU A 13 19.48 37.21 26.39
N SER A 14 18.63 37.82 25.56
CA SER A 14 18.91 38.83 24.50
C SER A 14 19.47 38.33 23.16
N MET A 15 18.83 38.64 22.03
CA MET A 15 18.88 39.94 21.35
C MET A 15 17.81 40.01 20.26
N ALA A 16 17.00 41.03 20.40
CA ALA A 16 16.11 41.51 19.34
C ALA A 16 16.93 42.13 18.21
N LEU A 17 16.75 41.65 16.98
CA LEU A 17 17.14 42.37 15.77
C LEU A 17 15.89 42.71 14.97
N VAL A 18 15.56 43.97 15.05
CA VAL A 18 14.57 44.70 14.24
C VAL A 18 15.10 44.76 12.80
N PHE A 19 14.40 44.13 11.84
CA PHE A 19 14.63 44.39 10.42
C PHE A 19 13.54 45.34 9.91
N PRO A 20 13.91 46.42 9.20
CA PRO A 20 12.95 47.38 8.68
C PRO A 20 12.27 46.82 7.41
N MET A 21 10.98 47.02 7.37
CA MET A 21 10.09 46.87 6.24
C MET A 21 10.52 47.80 5.11
N SER A 22 11.02 47.28 4.03
CA SER A 22 11.13 47.98 2.76
C SER A 22 10.03 47.53 1.82
N TRP A 23 9.03 48.36 1.72
CA TRP A 23 8.02 48.34 0.68
C TRP A 23 8.66 48.87 -0.62
N LEU A 24 8.80 48.05 -1.64
CA LEU A 24 9.01 48.58 -3.00
C LEU A 24 8.26 47.70 -4.01
N SER A 25 7.30 48.35 -4.62
CA SER A 25 6.90 48.34 -6.04
C SER A 25 6.54 47.00 -6.70
N MET A 26 5.27 46.87 -6.81
CA MET A 26 4.50 45.98 -7.73
C MET A 26 4.67 46.50 -9.17
N GLU A 27 5.59 45.95 -9.92
CA GLU A 27 5.63 46.10 -11.37
C GLU A 27 4.99 44.90 -12.05
N ARG A 28 3.88 45.19 -12.72
CA ARG A 28 3.16 44.25 -13.59
C ARG A 28 3.99 44.03 -14.85
N LEU A 29 4.60 42.87 -14.98
CA LEU A 29 5.09 42.36 -16.25
C LEU A 29 4.08 41.35 -16.82
N ASN A 30 3.23 41.87 -17.70
CA ASN A 30 2.47 41.09 -18.65
C ASN A 30 3.46 40.48 -19.67
N ALA A 31 3.95 39.26 -19.38
CA ALA A 31 4.65 38.46 -20.38
C ALA A 31 3.64 37.57 -21.10
N ARG A 32 3.48 37.88 -22.37
CA ARG A 32 2.75 37.09 -23.37
C ARG A 32 3.19 35.61 -23.26
N VAL A 33 2.24 34.74 -22.93
CA VAL A 33 2.40 33.31 -23.13
C VAL A 33 2.36 33.05 -24.62
N GLY A 34 3.53 33.00 -25.22
CA GLY A 34 3.71 32.44 -26.55
C GLY A 34 3.51 30.93 -26.48
N SER A 35 2.44 30.47 -27.10
CA SER A 35 2.20 29.05 -27.36
C SER A 35 3.31 28.52 -28.28
N ASN A 36 4.36 27.96 -27.73
CA ASN A 36 5.28 27.14 -28.49
C ASN A 36 5.02 25.67 -28.16
N GLN A 37 4.00 25.12 -28.79
CA GLN A 37 3.79 23.68 -28.90
C GLN A 37 4.68 23.17 -30.05
N ASN A 38 5.90 22.81 -29.73
CA ASN A 38 6.65 21.80 -30.49
C ASN A 38 7.88 21.35 -29.72
N SER A 39 7.67 20.41 -28.79
CA SER A 39 8.72 19.54 -28.30
C SER A 39 8.21 18.11 -28.51
N SER A 40 8.46 17.60 -29.68
CA SER A 40 8.37 16.18 -30.01
C SER A 40 9.35 15.45 -29.09
N ALA A 41 8.89 14.95 -27.97
CA ALA A 41 9.62 13.96 -27.18
C ALA A 41 9.76 12.69 -28.02
N PRO A 42 10.98 12.13 -28.18
CA PRO A 42 11.16 10.91 -28.95
C PRO A 42 10.54 9.74 -28.20
N GLY A 43 9.55 9.07 -28.84
CA GLY A 43 9.19 7.70 -28.56
C GLY A 43 8.48 7.44 -27.25
N ALA A 44 7.28 8.00 -27.03
CA ALA A 44 6.31 7.33 -26.19
C ALA A 44 5.90 6.03 -26.91
N GLN A 45 6.62 4.94 -26.64
CA GLN A 45 6.12 3.61 -26.93
C GLN A 45 4.83 3.49 -26.12
N THR A 46 3.70 3.34 -26.83
CA THR A 46 2.42 3.01 -26.21
C THR A 46 2.55 1.59 -25.66
N GLU A 47 3.09 1.47 -24.45
CA GLU A 47 3.12 0.18 -23.77
C GLU A 47 1.69 -0.32 -23.66
N LYS A 48 1.46 -1.53 -24.17
CA LYS A 48 0.16 -2.19 -24.10
C LYS A 48 -0.27 -2.21 -22.62
N PRO A 49 -1.52 -1.81 -22.30
CA PRO A 49 -2.01 -1.88 -20.93
C PRO A 49 -1.79 -3.27 -20.33
N PHE A 50 -1.40 -3.33 -19.08
CA PHE A 50 -1.14 -4.60 -18.38
C PHE A 50 -2.41 -5.46 -18.38
N ASP A 51 -2.32 -6.66 -18.94
CA ASP A 51 -3.39 -7.65 -18.95
C ASP A 51 -3.22 -8.62 -17.75
N GLN A 52 -3.99 -8.37 -16.70
CA GLN A 52 -3.95 -9.20 -15.49
C GLN A 52 -4.46 -10.62 -15.75
N ALA A 53 -5.46 -10.81 -16.60
CA ALA A 53 -6.01 -12.12 -16.89
C ALA A 53 -4.99 -12.98 -17.63
N GLN A 54 -4.29 -12.40 -18.61
CA GLN A 54 -3.21 -13.08 -19.30
C GLN A 54 -2.06 -13.41 -18.38
N ALA A 55 -1.63 -12.48 -17.52
CA ALA A 55 -0.55 -12.71 -16.57
C ALA A 55 -0.88 -13.85 -15.58
N LEU A 56 -2.12 -13.93 -15.10
CA LEU A 56 -2.57 -15.03 -14.26
C LEU A 56 -2.64 -16.36 -15.01
N ALA A 57 -3.06 -16.36 -16.28
CA ALA A 57 -3.07 -17.55 -17.12
C ALA A 57 -1.65 -18.10 -17.33
N ASP A 58 -0.70 -17.20 -17.61
CA ASP A 58 0.71 -17.56 -17.81
C ASP A 58 1.33 -18.10 -16.51
N LEU A 59 1.05 -17.48 -15.36
CA LEU A 59 1.49 -17.97 -14.06
C LEU A 59 0.90 -19.35 -13.74
N ARG A 60 -0.39 -19.56 -13.99
CA ARG A 60 -1.03 -20.89 -13.80
C ARG A 60 -0.40 -21.95 -14.69
N LYS A 61 -0.11 -21.60 -15.96
CA LYS A 61 0.59 -22.49 -16.87
C LYS A 61 2.01 -22.82 -16.41
N SER A 62 2.73 -21.85 -15.86
CA SER A 62 4.11 -22.03 -15.39
C SER A 62 4.23 -22.98 -14.19
N ILE A 63 3.15 -23.17 -13.42
CA ILE A 63 3.12 -24.06 -12.26
C ILE A 63 2.45 -25.41 -12.57
N ALA A 64 2.15 -25.71 -13.84
CA ALA A 64 1.50 -26.97 -14.22
C ALA A 64 2.29 -28.18 -13.70
N GLY A 65 1.59 -29.08 -13.01
CA GLY A 65 2.18 -30.24 -12.32
C GLY A 65 2.80 -29.93 -10.94
N LYS A 66 2.82 -28.66 -10.51
CA LYS A 66 3.35 -28.21 -9.20
C LYS A 66 2.32 -27.46 -8.36
N GLU A 67 1.06 -27.54 -8.74
CA GLU A 67 -0.03 -26.75 -8.14
C GLU A 67 -0.14 -26.96 -6.63
N ASN A 68 0.16 -28.17 -6.17
CA ASN A 68 0.07 -28.58 -4.78
C ASN A 68 1.41 -28.47 -4.02
N GLU A 69 2.51 -28.16 -4.70
CA GLU A 69 3.78 -27.93 -4.04
C GLU A 69 3.74 -26.65 -3.17
N PRO A 70 4.52 -26.60 -2.06
CA PRO A 70 4.66 -25.39 -1.26
C PRO A 70 5.10 -24.19 -2.10
N ALA A 71 4.42 -23.07 -1.92
CA ALA A 71 4.62 -21.86 -2.73
C ALA A 71 6.08 -21.40 -2.77
N GLU A 72 6.80 -21.51 -1.65
CA GLU A 72 8.22 -21.15 -1.56
C GLU A 72 9.16 -22.07 -2.34
N LYS A 73 8.70 -23.24 -2.76
CA LYS A 73 9.48 -24.12 -3.65
C LYS A 73 9.25 -23.80 -5.13
N VAL A 74 8.13 -23.18 -5.45
CA VAL A 74 7.69 -22.91 -6.83
C VAL A 74 7.98 -21.46 -7.23
N PHE A 75 7.78 -20.53 -6.30
CA PHE A 75 7.98 -19.10 -6.51
C PHE A 75 9.13 -18.56 -5.67
N LYS A 76 9.78 -17.53 -6.17
CA LYS A 76 10.87 -16.83 -5.47
C LYS A 76 10.32 -15.83 -4.47
N ASN A 77 11.09 -15.55 -3.41
CA ASN A 77 10.85 -14.49 -2.44
C ASN A 77 9.48 -14.58 -1.73
N ILE A 78 9.04 -15.78 -1.42
CA ILE A 78 7.84 -15.98 -0.61
C ILE A 78 8.17 -15.79 0.86
N GLN A 79 7.77 -14.65 1.43
CA GLN A 79 7.99 -14.31 2.84
C GLN A 79 6.78 -14.68 3.71
N LEU A 80 5.58 -14.40 3.21
CA LEU A 80 4.31 -14.86 3.77
C LEU A 80 3.77 -16.04 2.96
N LEU A 81 2.77 -16.72 3.48
CA LEU A 81 2.09 -17.83 2.77
C LEU A 81 3.02 -19.02 2.45
N LYS A 82 4.10 -19.18 3.20
CA LYS A 82 4.93 -20.40 3.14
C LYS A 82 4.09 -21.60 3.50
N GLY A 83 4.35 -22.71 2.86
CA GLY A 83 3.56 -23.94 3.01
C GLY A 83 2.22 -23.95 2.28
N PHE A 84 1.77 -22.82 1.73
CA PHE A 84 0.56 -22.80 0.91
C PHE A 84 0.82 -23.50 -0.43
N PRO A 85 -0.14 -24.28 -0.96
CA PRO A 85 -0.05 -24.77 -2.32
C PRO A 85 0.14 -23.62 -3.33
N ALA A 86 0.99 -23.81 -4.34
CA ALA A 86 1.29 -22.78 -5.33
C ALA A 86 0.03 -22.23 -6.03
N ALA A 87 -0.91 -23.09 -6.38
CA ALA A 87 -2.19 -22.65 -6.95
C ALA A 87 -3.02 -21.80 -5.98
N ARG A 88 -2.98 -22.12 -4.67
CA ARG A 88 -3.66 -21.33 -3.64
C ARG A 88 -3.02 -19.95 -3.47
N LEU A 89 -1.68 -19.83 -3.57
CA LEU A 89 -1.01 -18.55 -3.55
C LEU A 89 -1.50 -17.64 -4.67
N LEU A 90 -1.58 -18.12 -5.91
CA LEU A 90 -2.10 -17.32 -7.03
C LEU A 90 -3.54 -16.86 -6.78
N ARG A 91 -4.38 -17.72 -6.20
CA ARG A 91 -5.75 -17.34 -5.83
C ARG A 91 -5.78 -16.27 -4.73
N VAL A 92 -4.89 -16.34 -3.74
CA VAL A 92 -4.77 -15.30 -2.71
C VAL A 92 -4.32 -13.97 -3.32
N MET A 93 -3.38 -13.97 -4.25
CA MET A 93 -2.95 -12.75 -4.96
C MET A 93 -4.10 -12.13 -5.76
N GLU A 94 -4.88 -12.95 -6.48
CA GLU A 94 -6.00 -12.48 -7.28
C GLU A 94 -7.17 -11.99 -6.40
N MET A 95 -7.67 -12.85 -5.51
CA MET A 95 -8.90 -12.60 -4.77
C MET A 95 -8.65 -11.84 -3.47
N GLY A 96 -7.60 -12.24 -2.74
CA GLY A 96 -7.27 -11.69 -1.43
C GLY A 96 -6.65 -10.30 -1.50
N TYR A 97 -5.78 -10.05 -2.48
CA TYR A 97 -5.14 -8.75 -2.65
C TYR A 97 -5.78 -7.93 -3.76
N SER A 98 -5.67 -8.33 -5.03
CA SER A 98 -6.11 -7.48 -6.15
C SER A 98 -7.57 -7.08 -6.05
N ARG A 99 -8.48 -8.03 -5.90
CA ARG A 99 -9.93 -7.73 -5.85
C ARG A 99 -10.33 -7.02 -4.56
N SER A 100 -9.75 -7.40 -3.44
CA SER A 100 -10.06 -6.73 -2.16
C SER A 100 -9.62 -5.28 -2.11
N LEU A 101 -8.55 -4.92 -2.81
CA LEU A 101 -8.01 -3.56 -2.89
C LEU A 101 -8.47 -2.79 -4.13
N GLY A 102 -9.12 -3.46 -5.11
CA GLY A 102 -9.51 -2.83 -6.38
C GLY A 102 -8.33 -2.42 -7.25
N VAL A 103 -7.23 -3.21 -7.24
CA VAL A 103 -6.00 -2.91 -7.97
C VAL A 103 -5.57 -4.09 -8.85
N THR A 104 -4.71 -3.82 -9.81
CA THR A 104 -4.04 -4.87 -10.61
C THR A 104 -2.78 -5.37 -9.92
N CYS A 105 -2.20 -6.46 -10.42
CA CYS A 105 -0.94 -7.03 -9.92
C CYS A 105 0.21 -6.01 -9.92
N THR A 106 0.18 -5.07 -10.89
CA THR A 106 1.21 -4.05 -11.05
C THR A 106 1.24 -3.00 -9.95
N HIS A 107 0.22 -2.95 -9.10
CA HIS A 107 0.23 -2.09 -7.92
C HIS A 107 1.37 -2.47 -6.94
N CYS A 108 1.62 -3.78 -6.78
CA CYS A 108 2.62 -4.30 -5.85
C CYS A 108 3.79 -5.00 -6.52
N HIS A 109 3.67 -5.41 -7.78
CA HIS A 109 4.68 -6.18 -8.48
C HIS A 109 5.16 -5.48 -9.77
N VAL A 110 6.39 -5.80 -10.17
CA VAL A 110 6.90 -5.50 -11.51
C VAL A 110 6.48 -6.65 -12.43
N PRO A 111 5.81 -6.40 -13.56
CA PRO A 111 5.40 -7.45 -14.51
C PRO A 111 6.59 -8.31 -14.94
N GLY A 112 6.42 -9.64 -14.85
CA GLY A 112 7.47 -10.61 -15.18
C GLY A 112 8.55 -10.80 -14.11
N GLU A 113 8.67 -9.89 -13.15
CA GLU A 113 9.66 -9.91 -12.07
C GLU A 113 8.95 -9.90 -10.69
N TRP A 114 8.09 -10.88 -10.51
CA TRP A 114 7.16 -10.97 -9.38
C TRP A 114 7.84 -10.99 -8.01
N GLU A 115 9.08 -11.44 -7.94
CA GLU A 115 9.90 -11.50 -6.73
C GLU A 115 10.51 -10.15 -6.31
N LYS A 116 10.65 -9.17 -7.22
CA LYS A 116 11.29 -7.87 -6.93
C LYS A 116 10.59 -7.09 -5.81
N GLU A 117 11.39 -6.33 -5.08
CA GLU A 117 10.95 -5.49 -3.94
C GLU A 117 10.92 -4.00 -4.27
N ASP A 118 10.92 -3.63 -5.54
CA ASP A 118 11.02 -2.24 -6.02
C ASP A 118 9.83 -1.36 -5.61
N LYS A 119 8.70 -1.99 -5.25
CA LYS A 119 7.48 -1.27 -4.92
C LYS A 119 7.18 -1.33 -3.42
N PRO A 120 7.15 -0.17 -2.72
CA PRO A 120 6.87 -0.13 -1.28
C PRO A 120 5.48 -0.68 -0.93
N THR A 121 4.52 -0.62 -1.85
CA THR A 121 3.18 -1.19 -1.68
C THR A 121 3.21 -2.69 -1.41
N LYS A 122 4.22 -3.41 -1.90
CA LYS A 122 4.41 -4.84 -1.63
C LYS A 122 4.72 -5.11 -0.15
N GLN A 123 5.58 -4.29 0.45
CA GLN A 123 5.90 -4.38 1.87
C GLN A 123 4.71 -3.96 2.74
N ILE A 124 4.03 -2.87 2.39
CA ILE A 124 2.79 -2.44 3.07
C ILE A 124 1.76 -3.58 3.08
N ALA A 125 1.58 -4.27 1.95
CA ALA A 125 0.65 -5.40 1.88
C ALA A 125 1.02 -6.56 2.82
N ARG A 126 2.31 -6.83 3.03
CA ARG A 126 2.77 -7.82 4.01
C ARG A 126 2.47 -7.41 5.46
N GLU A 127 2.71 -6.14 5.79
CA GLU A 127 2.44 -5.61 7.14
C GLU A 127 0.94 -5.62 7.43
N MET A 128 0.11 -5.26 6.46
CA MET A 128 -1.35 -5.37 6.56
C MET A 128 -1.80 -6.83 6.76
N ALA A 129 -1.19 -7.79 6.06
CA ALA A 129 -1.49 -9.21 6.25
C ALA A 129 -1.08 -9.71 7.64
N ALA A 130 0.04 -9.25 8.18
CA ALA A 130 0.47 -9.53 9.55
C ALA A 130 -0.55 -8.98 10.58
N MET A 131 -1.03 -7.75 10.37
CA MET A 131 -2.08 -7.15 11.19
C MET A 131 -3.37 -7.99 11.17
N VAL A 132 -3.85 -8.39 10.00
CA VAL A 132 -5.03 -9.27 9.85
C VAL A 132 -4.82 -10.59 10.59
N THR A 133 -3.64 -11.18 10.50
CA THR A 133 -3.28 -12.41 11.20
C THR A 133 -3.36 -12.23 12.72
N THR A 134 -2.84 -11.11 13.24
CA THR A 134 -2.90 -10.78 14.67
C THR A 134 -4.35 -10.61 15.14
N ILE A 135 -5.16 -9.86 14.40
CA ILE A 135 -6.58 -9.67 14.73
C ILE A 135 -7.30 -11.03 14.77
N ASN A 136 -7.14 -11.88 13.77
CA ASN A 136 -7.79 -13.17 13.70
C ASN A 136 -7.34 -14.12 14.82
N ASN A 137 -6.05 -14.16 15.11
CA ASN A 137 -5.50 -15.16 16.03
C ASN A 137 -5.53 -14.73 17.50
N GLN A 138 -5.51 -13.44 17.77
CA GLN A 138 -5.45 -12.91 19.13
C GLN A 138 -6.73 -12.20 19.52
N HIS A 139 -7.16 -11.18 18.76
CA HIS A 139 -8.25 -10.32 19.19
C HIS A 139 -9.62 -10.96 19.04
N LEU A 140 -9.93 -11.51 17.88
CA LEU A 140 -11.25 -12.11 17.63
C LEU A 140 -11.54 -13.31 18.52
N LYS A 141 -10.52 -14.08 18.87
CA LYS A 141 -10.67 -15.24 19.78
C LYS A 141 -10.97 -14.84 21.22
N GLN A 142 -10.70 -13.60 21.62
CA GLN A 142 -10.95 -13.12 22.98
C GLN A 142 -12.36 -12.53 23.14
N ILE A 143 -13.06 -12.25 22.06
CA ILE A 143 -14.42 -11.69 22.12
C ILE A 143 -15.39 -12.79 22.51
N LYS A 144 -16.00 -12.64 23.69
CA LYS A 144 -17.01 -13.58 24.19
C LYS A 144 -18.35 -13.38 23.44
N ASN A 145 -19.12 -14.43 23.35
CA ASN A 145 -20.48 -14.42 22.80
C ASN A 145 -20.59 -14.01 21.32
N LEU A 146 -19.52 -14.15 20.53
CA LEU A 146 -19.65 -14.09 19.08
C LEU A 146 -20.53 -15.24 18.59
N LYS A 147 -21.48 -14.94 17.70
CA LYS A 147 -22.36 -15.97 17.12
C LYS A 147 -21.62 -16.92 16.15
N SER A 148 -20.50 -16.48 15.59
CA SER A 148 -19.68 -17.28 14.70
C SER A 148 -18.74 -18.17 15.49
N GLU A 149 -18.69 -19.45 15.20
CA GLU A 149 -17.71 -20.39 15.77
C GLU A 149 -16.29 -20.14 15.24
N THR A 150 -16.19 -19.60 14.04
CA THR A 150 -14.92 -19.28 13.37
C THR A 150 -14.90 -17.83 12.89
N PRO A 151 -14.88 -16.85 13.81
CA PRO A 151 -14.87 -15.46 13.41
C PRO A 151 -13.56 -15.13 12.69
N VAL A 152 -13.65 -14.48 11.54
CA VAL A 152 -12.49 -14.12 10.72
C VAL A 152 -12.73 -12.79 10.01
N ILE A 153 -11.71 -11.98 9.96
CA ILE A 153 -11.63 -10.84 9.04
C ILE A 153 -10.61 -11.12 7.93
N ASN A 154 -10.75 -10.44 6.82
CA ASN A 154 -9.82 -10.47 5.70
C ASN A 154 -9.69 -9.08 5.08
N CYS A 155 -8.90 -8.95 4.01
CA CYS A 155 -8.66 -7.67 3.34
C CYS A 155 -9.97 -7.00 2.91
N THR A 156 -10.94 -7.75 2.39
CA THR A 156 -12.24 -7.22 1.93
C THR A 156 -13.06 -6.64 3.07
N THR A 157 -12.92 -7.14 4.31
CA THR A 157 -13.65 -6.63 5.47
C THR A 157 -13.46 -5.12 5.65
N CYS A 158 -12.25 -4.63 5.39
CA CYS A 158 -11.92 -3.21 5.53
C CYS A 158 -11.88 -2.50 4.17
N HIS A 159 -11.27 -3.10 3.14
CA HIS A 159 -10.94 -2.42 1.88
C HIS A 159 -12.10 -2.36 0.88
N ARG A 160 -12.90 -3.41 0.76
CA ARG A 160 -14.11 -3.44 -0.10
C ARG A 160 -13.88 -2.96 -1.53
N GLY A 161 -12.76 -3.34 -2.15
CA GLY A 161 -12.38 -2.93 -3.50
C GLY A 161 -11.70 -1.56 -3.59
N GLN A 162 -11.17 -1.03 -2.50
CA GLN A 162 -10.46 0.25 -2.46
C GLN A 162 -9.16 0.14 -1.65
N THR A 163 -8.10 0.82 -2.10
CA THR A 163 -6.81 0.84 -1.38
C THR A 163 -6.91 1.55 -0.02
N LYS A 164 -7.79 2.54 0.10
CA LYS A 164 -8.08 3.22 1.37
C LYS A 164 -9.46 2.77 1.85
N PRO A 165 -9.56 2.16 3.04
CA PRO A 165 -10.87 1.88 3.63
C PRO A 165 -11.68 3.16 3.83
N ALA A 166 -12.99 3.08 3.60
CA ALA A 166 -13.89 4.19 3.86
C ALA A 166 -13.96 4.47 5.36
N LEU A 167 -13.81 5.73 5.74
CA LEU A 167 -13.94 6.19 7.12
C LEU A 167 -15.36 6.69 7.45
N ASN A 168 -16.17 6.92 6.42
CA ASN A 168 -17.53 7.38 6.55
C ASN A 168 -18.50 6.28 6.13
N LEU A 169 -19.67 6.29 6.72
CA LEU A 169 -20.76 5.45 6.25
C LEU A 169 -21.26 5.94 4.88
N PRO A 170 -21.74 5.04 4.00
CA PRO A 170 -22.47 5.44 2.81
C PRO A 170 -23.71 6.20 3.22
N GLU A 171 -24.13 7.16 2.39
CA GLU A 171 -25.42 7.83 2.60
C GLU A 171 -26.55 6.80 2.64
N PRO A 172 -27.54 6.97 3.55
CA PRO A 172 -28.71 6.11 3.56
C PRO A 172 -29.45 6.25 2.22
N PRO A 173 -30.10 5.18 1.74
CA PRO A 173 -30.90 5.28 0.53
C PRO A 173 -31.97 6.37 0.72
N LYS A 174 -32.11 7.23 -0.28
CA LYS A 174 -33.16 8.26 -0.27
C LYS A 174 -34.53 7.57 -0.22
N PRO A 175 -35.46 8.05 0.60
CA PRO A 175 -36.82 7.51 0.70
C PRO A 175 -37.58 7.61 -0.62
#